data_e3fbcc684cbcd1c688a4e7fbd5a65075
#
_entry.id   e3fbcc684cbcd1c688a4e7fbd5a65075
#
_cell.length_a   1.000
_cell.length_b   1.000
_cell.length_c   1.000
_cell.angle_alpha   90.00
_cell.angle_beta   90.00
_cell.angle_gamma   90.00
#
_symmetry.space_group_name_H-M   'P 1'
#
loop_
_entity.id
_entity.type
_entity.pdbx_description
1 polymer ?
#
loop_
_entity_poly.entity_id
_entity_poly.type
_entity_poly.pdbx_seq_one_letter_code
_entity_poly.pdbx_strand_id
1 'polypeptide(L)'
;MYYKDKIRKLLALAKSPEPEEAKLALLKARKLMAEHKLSERDLEERNTTVIKRAIGETFSKKANSWMDPLSIIIGENYCCSAFRCKISAKTTVWHVGFIGLEGDFEICVKIFRYAVRCVKSEQKKLRKQHRDYYTPQEIAKICDSYGYGFARGVYEAFTRQNEENQEYGLVLKVPKEVKDELEKIGLPKEFKKTPQPKTVGELDAAWRGVEDGRKFDPSNKLKEKKQEA
;
A
#
# COMPACT_ATOMS: atom_id res chain seq x y z
N MET A 1 29.99 11.49 9.11
CA MET A 1 29.44 12.84 8.91
C MET A 1 29.39 13.23 7.43
N TYR A 2 30.46 13.13 6.68
CA TYR A 2 30.55 13.51 5.25
C TYR A 2 29.51 12.85 4.30
N TYR A 3 29.26 11.54 4.42
CA TYR A 3 28.32 10.84 3.52
C TYR A 3 26.86 11.21 3.77
N LYS A 4 26.45 11.45 5.02
CA LYS A 4 25.09 11.89 5.35
C LYS A 4 24.74 13.23 4.69
N ASP A 5 25.67 14.19 4.74
CA ASP A 5 25.47 15.51 4.12
C ASP A 5 25.43 15.42 2.60
N LYS A 6 26.25 14.52 1.99
CA LYS A 6 26.23 14.28 0.55
C LYS A 6 24.90 13.66 0.09
N ILE A 7 24.39 12.69 0.85
CA ILE A 7 23.09 12.06 0.57
C ILE A 7 21.96 13.08 0.72
N ARG A 8 21.95 13.92 1.77
CA ARG A 8 20.96 15.01 1.94
C ARG A 8 20.92 15.95 0.73
N LYS A 9 22.08 16.37 0.23
CA LYS A 9 22.18 17.22 -0.98
C LYS A 9 21.62 16.52 -2.22
N LEU A 10 21.91 15.23 -2.40
CA LEU A 10 21.38 14.46 -3.52
C LEU A 10 19.87 14.26 -3.43
N LEU A 11 19.32 14.03 -2.23
CA LEU A 11 17.88 13.95 -2.02
C LEU A 11 17.18 15.30 -2.22
N ALA A 12 17.83 16.41 -1.87
CA ALA A 12 17.33 17.75 -2.20
C ALA A 12 17.30 17.98 -3.71
N LEU A 13 18.37 17.58 -4.43
CA LEU A 13 18.46 17.66 -5.89
C LEU A 13 17.44 16.75 -6.59
N ALA A 14 17.09 15.62 -5.99
CA ALA A 14 16.03 14.74 -6.49
C ALA A 14 14.62 15.40 -6.46
N LYS A 15 14.48 16.57 -5.84
CA LYS A 15 13.29 17.43 -5.90
C LYS A 15 13.36 18.50 -7.00
N SER A 16 14.43 18.50 -7.82
CA SER A 16 14.60 19.41 -8.96
C SER A 16 13.43 19.32 -9.95
N PRO A 17 13.04 20.41 -10.62
CA PRO A 17 12.06 20.38 -11.69
C PRO A 17 12.53 19.62 -12.94
N GLU A 18 13.85 19.45 -13.13
CA GLU A 18 14.45 18.71 -14.23
C GLU A 18 14.35 17.19 -14.00
N PRO A 19 13.54 16.44 -14.79
CA PRO A 19 13.24 15.04 -14.51
C PRO A 19 14.46 14.11 -14.54
N GLU A 20 15.39 14.32 -15.48
CA GLU A 20 16.58 13.49 -15.63
C GLU A 20 17.59 13.74 -14.50
N GLU A 21 17.78 15.00 -14.11
CA GLU A 21 18.63 15.37 -12.99
C GLU A 21 18.09 14.81 -11.67
N ALA A 22 16.77 14.96 -11.45
CA ALA A 22 16.09 14.43 -10.27
C ALA A 22 16.22 12.91 -10.17
N LYS A 23 16.08 12.19 -11.29
CA LYS A 23 16.23 10.73 -11.37
C LYS A 23 17.65 10.28 -11.05
N LEU A 24 18.66 10.91 -11.68
CA LEU A 24 20.07 10.60 -11.45
C LEU A 24 20.48 10.89 -10.00
N ALA A 25 20.04 12.02 -9.45
CA ALA A 25 20.30 12.39 -8.07
C ALA A 25 19.69 11.37 -7.08
N LEU A 26 18.46 10.94 -7.35
CA LEU A 26 17.78 9.93 -6.52
C LEU A 26 18.49 8.57 -6.56
N LEU A 27 18.89 8.11 -7.75
CA LEU A 27 19.64 6.86 -7.90
C LEU A 27 20.97 6.92 -7.15
N LYS A 28 21.70 8.03 -7.26
CA LYS A 28 22.98 8.22 -6.60
C LYS A 28 22.85 8.34 -5.08
N ALA A 29 21.78 8.99 -4.59
CA ALA A 29 21.47 9.04 -3.16
C ALA A 29 21.24 7.63 -2.62
N ARG A 30 20.37 6.85 -3.27
CA ARG A 30 20.03 5.47 -2.88
C ARG A 30 21.23 4.54 -2.89
N LYS A 31 22.10 4.65 -3.91
CA LYS A 31 23.34 3.87 -3.97
C LYS A 31 24.23 4.15 -2.74
N LEU A 32 24.46 5.43 -2.41
CA LEU A 32 25.24 5.81 -1.23
C LEU A 32 24.58 5.36 0.08
N MET A 33 23.26 5.42 0.17
CA MET A 33 22.51 4.93 1.32
C MET A 33 22.72 3.43 1.52
N ALA A 34 22.64 2.63 0.44
CA ALA A 34 22.86 1.20 0.49
C ALA A 34 24.33 0.86 0.86
N GLU A 35 25.32 1.50 0.22
CA GLU A 35 26.76 1.30 0.49
C GLU A 35 27.10 1.56 1.95
N HIS A 36 26.46 2.56 2.56
CA HIS A 36 26.73 2.96 3.95
C HIS A 36 25.70 2.44 4.95
N LYS A 37 24.76 1.57 4.52
CA LYS A 37 23.64 1.05 5.35
C LYS A 37 22.86 2.16 6.06
N LEU A 38 22.69 3.30 5.40
CA LEU A 38 21.98 4.47 5.89
C LEU A 38 20.56 4.47 5.29
N SER A 39 19.56 4.66 6.14
CA SER A 39 18.18 4.95 5.72
C SER A 39 17.99 6.48 5.60
N GLU A 40 16.91 6.92 4.91
CA GLU A 40 16.52 8.34 4.91
C GLU A 40 16.36 8.90 6.33
N ARG A 41 15.92 8.03 7.25
CA ARG A 41 15.76 8.34 8.69
C ARG A 41 17.06 8.65 9.41
N ASP A 42 18.18 8.07 8.98
CA ASP A 42 19.49 8.38 9.54
C ASP A 42 20.01 9.74 9.10
N LEU A 43 19.34 10.35 8.11
CA LEU A 43 19.68 11.64 7.52
C LEU A 43 18.85 12.79 8.08
N GLU A 44 17.63 12.52 8.52
CA GLU A 44 16.76 13.50 9.19
C GLU A 44 17.02 13.49 10.70
N GLU A 45 16.96 14.65 11.35
CA GLU A 45 16.75 14.72 12.79
C GLU A 45 15.39 14.07 13.04
N ARG A 46 15.42 12.92 13.68
CA ARG A 46 14.30 11.96 13.79
C ARG A 46 13.02 12.64 14.27
N ASN A 47 12.08 12.84 13.38
CA ASN A 47 10.69 12.88 13.82
C ASN A 47 10.24 11.43 14.05
N THR A 48 10.59 10.89 15.24
CA THR A 48 10.34 9.51 15.62
C THR A 48 8.92 9.27 16.12
N THR A 49 8.02 10.22 15.87
CA THR A 49 6.63 10.11 16.29
C THR A 49 5.96 8.97 15.54
N VAL A 50 5.67 7.90 16.25
CA VAL A 50 4.86 6.78 15.73
C VAL A 50 3.40 7.18 15.77
N ILE A 51 2.77 7.22 14.60
CA ILE A 51 1.32 7.46 14.46
C ILE A 51 0.64 6.11 14.34
N LYS A 52 -0.42 5.93 15.16
CA LYS A 52 -1.35 4.80 15.12
C LYS A 52 -2.76 5.33 14.97
N ARG A 53 -3.39 5.10 13.83
CA ARG A 53 -4.72 5.64 13.56
C ARG A 53 -5.49 4.81 12.54
N ALA A 54 -6.80 4.64 12.80
CA ALA A 54 -7.76 4.17 11.81
C ALA A 54 -8.02 5.27 10.76
N ILE A 55 -8.15 4.89 9.50
CA ILE A 55 -8.16 5.83 8.37
C ILE A 55 -9.55 6.06 7.75
N GLY A 56 -10.61 5.54 8.38
CA GLY A 56 -12.00 5.70 7.91
C GLY A 56 -12.44 4.71 6.83
N GLU A 57 -11.53 4.00 6.16
CA GLU A 57 -11.90 2.92 5.25
C GLU A 57 -12.37 1.68 6.03
N THR A 58 -13.49 1.11 5.58
CA THR A 58 -14.15 0.02 6.30
C THR A 58 -14.43 -1.18 5.42
N PHE A 59 -14.41 -2.36 6.02
CA PHE A 59 -14.75 -3.62 5.39
C PHE A 59 -15.45 -4.57 6.36
N SER A 60 -16.05 -5.62 5.82
CA SER A 60 -16.62 -6.72 6.61
C SER A 60 -16.34 -8.05 5.90
N LYS A 61 -16.70 -9.18 6.54
CA LYS A 61 -16.62 -10.49 5.88
C LYS A 61 -17.49 -10.61 4.61
N LYS A 62 -18.52 -9.77 4.49
CA LYS A 62 -19.49 -9.79 3.40
C LYS A 62 -19.27 -8.72 2.34
N ALA A 63 -18.42 -7.73 2.62
CA ALA A 63 -18.19 -6.61 1.72
C ALA A 63 -16.79 -6.03 1.88
N ASN A 64 -16.12 -5.86 0.75
CA ASN A 64 -14.79 -5.25 0.64
C ASN A 64 -13.71 -5.94 1.49
N SER A 65 -13.86 -7.24 1.76
CA SER A 65 -12.91 -8.00 2.57
C SER A 65 -11.49 -8.06 1.99
N TRP A 66 -11.33 -7.79 0.70
CA TRP A 66 -10.06 -7.59 0.00
C TRP A 66 -9.24 -6.39 0.52
N MET A 67 -9.85 -5.43 1.23
CA MET A 67 -9.12 -4.31 1.82
C MET A 67 -8.14 -4.77 2.91
N ASP A 68 -8.43 -5.86 3.61
CA ASP A 68 -7.56 -6.42 4.65
C ASP A 68 -6.18 -6.79 4.07
N PRO A 69 -6.05 -7.75 3.12
CA PRO A 69 -4.77 -8.07 2.52
C PRO A 69 -4.14 -6.89 1.77
N LEU A 70 -4.92 -6.08 1.06
CA LEU A 70 -4.39 -4.91 0.36
C LEU A 70 -3.73 -3.91 1.33
N SER A 71 -4.32 -3.70 2.52
CA SER A 71 -3.75 -2.78 3.51
C SER A 71 -2.38 -3.25 4.01
N ILE A 72 -2.18 -4.54 4.15
CA ILE A 72 -0.92 -5.11 4.59
C ILE A 72 0.15 -4.98 3.52
N ILE A 73 -0.18 -5.37 2.28
CA ILE A 73 0.72 -5.27 1.14
C ILE A 73 1.22 -3.82 0.98
N ILE A 74 0.31 -2.85 1.05
CA ILE A 74 0.69 -1.43 0.94
C ILE A 74 1.45 -0.97 2.18
N GLY A 75 0.99 -1.35 3.39
CA GLY A 75 1.66 -0.99 4.63
C GLY A 75 3.14 -1.39 4.63
N GLU A 76 3.42 -2.65 4.36
CA GLU A 76 4.78 -3.20 4.33
C GLU A 76 5.69 -2.49 3.30
N ASN A 77 5.15 -2.14 2.13
CA ASN A 77 5.91 -1.45 1.09
C ASN A 77 6.09 0.06 1.32
N TYR A 78 5.42 0.62 2.33
CA TYR A 78 5.56 2.02 2.75
C TYR A 78 5.96 2.18 4.22
N CYS A 79 6.76 1.25 4.73
CA CYS A 79 7.35 1.26 6.09
C CYS A 79 6.32 1.34 7.22
N CYS A 80 5.08 0.94 6.98
CA CYS A 80 3.98 0.93 7.92
C CYS A 80 3.53 -0.49 8.22
N SER A 81 2.88 -0.67 9.37
CA SER A 81 2.16 -1.89 9.71
C SER A 81 0.66 -1.63 9.65
N ALA A 82 -0.09 -2.48 8.93
CA ALA A 82 -1.53 -2.40 8.90
C ALA A 82 -2.15 -3.10 10.12
N PHE A 83 -3.24 -2.55 10.61
CA PHE A 83 -4.08 -3.18 11.62
C PHE A 83 -5.56 -2.97 11.32
N ARG A 84 -6.40 -3.76 11.97
CA ARG A 84 -7.85 -3.61 11.90
C ARG A 84 -8.42 -3.43 13.29
N CYS A 85 -9.39 -2.54 13.43
CA CYS A 85 -10.10 -2.35 14.69
C CYS A 85 -11.61 -2.27 14.46
N LYS A 86 -12.36 -2.47 15.53
CA LYS A 86 -13.80 -2.27 15.56
C LYS A 86 -14.13 -1.13 16.49
N ILE A 87 -15.15 -0.33 16.14
CA ILE A 87 -15.66 0.72 17.04
C ILE A 87 -16.38 0.10 18.25
N SER A 88 -17.04 -1.05 18.02
CA SER A 88 -17.77 -1.78 19.06
C SER A 88 -17.66 -3.28 18.86
N ALA A 89 -17.64 -4.06 19.92
CA ALA A 89 -17.65 -5.51 19.86
C ALA A 89 -18.88 -6.08 19.12
N LYS A 90 -19.99 -5.36 19.14
CA LYS A 90 -21.25 -5.77 18.50
C LYS A 90 -21.24 -5.58 16.97
N THR A 91 -20.34 -4.76 16.41
CA THR A 91 -20.28 -4.54 14.96
C THR A 91 -19.55 -5.66 14.23
N THR A 92 -20.01 -5.98 13.00
CA THR A 92 -19.31 -6.86 12.06
C THR A 92 -18.38 -6.10 11.12
N VAL A 93 -18.34 -4.77 11.22
CA VAL A 93 -17.54 -3.87 10.41
C VAL A 93 -16.19 -3.61 11.07
N TRP A 94 -15.14 -3.71 10.27
CA TRP A 94 -13.78 -3.42 10.65
C TRP A 94 -13.31 -2.13 10.00
N HIS A 95 -12.52 -1.35 10.71
CA HIS A 95 -11.81 -0.20 10.19
C HIS A 95 -10.36 -0.60 9.87
N VAL A 96 -9.88 -0.17 8.71
CA VAL A 96 -8.46 -0.24 8.38
C VAL A 96 -7.72 0.85 9.13
N GLY A 97 -6.58 0.50 9.70
CA GLY A 97 -5.65 1.44 10.33
C GLY A 97 -4.22 1.14 9.94
N PHE A 98 -3.36 2.11 10.16
CA PHE A 98 -1.92 1.97 9.97
C PHE A 98 -1.16 2.47 11.19
N ILE A 99 0.01 1.87 11.40
CA ILE A 99 1.05 2.31 12.33
C ILE A 99 2.27 2.63 11.49
N GLY A 100 2.83 3.80 11.63
CA GLY A 100 4.00 4.24 10.88
C GLY A 100 4.61 5.50 11.46
N LEU A 101 5.81 5.86 11.04
CA LEU A 101 6.32 7.19 11.32
C LEU A 101 5.53 8.22 10.51
N GLU A 102 5.42 9.45 11.01
CA GLU A 102 4.49 10.46 10.49
C GLU A 102 4.51 10.63 8.96
N GLY A 103 5.69 10.79 8.36
CA GLY A 103 5.84 10.92 6.91
C GLY A 103 5.44 9.66 6.14
N ASP A 104 5.88 8.49 6.61
CA ASP A 104 5.54 7.18 6.03
C ASP A 104 4.04 6.91 6.13
N PHE A 105 3.44 7.21 7.29
CA PHE A 105 2.01 7.06 7.54
C PHE A 105 1.17 7.85 6.54
N GLU A 106 1.49 9.12 6.31
CA GLU A 106 0.74 9.97 5.39
C GLU A 106 0.80 9.46 3.95
N ILE A 107 2.00 9.04 3.49
CA ILE A 107 2.19 8.47 2.16
C ILE A 107 1.42 7.17 2.04
N CYS A 108 1.58 6.25 3.00
CA CYS A 108 0.89 4.97 3.04
C CYS A 108 -0.63 5.13 2.93
N VAL A 109 -1.23 6.04 3.71
CA VAL A 109 -2.68 6.33 3.67
C VAL A 109 -3.12 6.85 2.31
N LYS A 110 -2.36 7.75 1.69
CA LYS A 110 -2.67 8.28 0.35
C LYS A 110 -2.68 7.19 -0.71
N ILE A 111 -1.65 6.35 -0.71
CA ILE A 111 -1.52 5.25 -1.67
C ILE A 111 -2.61 4.20 -1.47
N PHE A 112 -2.89 3.81 -0.21
CA PHE A 112 -3.96 2.88 0.09
C PHE A 112 -5.33 3.40 -0.38
N ARG A 113 -5.67 4.66 -0.06
CA ARG A 113 -6.92 5.27 -0.53
C ARG A 113 -7.00 5.36 -2.06
N TYR A 114 -5.88 5.59 -2.73
CA TYR A 114 -5.83 5.56 -4.19
C TYR A 114 -6.13 4.16 -4.71
N ALA A 115 -5.47 3.13 -4.20
CA ALA A 115 -5.73 1.74 -4.56
C ALA A 115 -7.20 1.35 -4.32
N VAL A 116 -7.77 1.71 -3.17
CA VAL A 116 -9.19 1.49 -2.86
C VAL A 116 -10.10 2.16 -3.89
N ARG A 117 -9.80 3.39 -4.32
CA ARG A 117 -10.59 4.06 -5.36
C ARG A 117 -10.52 3.35 -6.71
N CYS A 118 -9.33 2.87 -7.11
CA CYS A 118 -9.17 2.09 -8.33
C CYS A 118 -10.08 0.86 -8.31
N VAL A 119 -10.02 0.07 -7.23
CA VAL A 119 -10.85 -1.13 -7.08
C VAL A 119 -12.34 -0.79 -7.07
N LYS A 120 -12.78 0.20 -6.26
CA LYS A 120 -14.19 0.60 -6.18
C LYS A 120 -14.73 1.12 -7.51
N SER A 121 -13.91 1.83 -8.30
CA SER A 121 -14.26 2.30 -9.63
C SER A 121 -14.55 1.14 -10.58
N GLU A 122 -13.69 0.14 -10.60
CA GLU A 122 -13.89 -1.04 -11.45
C GLU A 122 -15.05 -1.92 -10.98
N GLN A 123 -15.20 -2.11 -9.67
CA GLN A 123 -16.37 -2.80 -9.10
C GLN A 123 -17.70 -2.12 -9.49
N LYS A 124 -17.72 -0.79 -9.64
CA LYS A 124 -18.92 -0.07 -10.13
C LYS A 124 -19.24 -0.45 -11.58
N LYS A 125 -18.23 -0.62 -12.44
CA LYS A 125 -18.40 -1.07 -13.81
C LYS A 125 -18.87 -2.53 -13.86
N LEU A 126 -18.23 -3.42 -13.08
CA LEU A 126 -18.62 -4.82 -12.98
C LEU A 126 -20.09 -4.97 -12.55
N ARG A 127 -20.54 -4.23 -11.53
CA ARG A 127 -21.95 -4.23 -11.12
C ARG A 127 -22.90 -3.82 -12.24
N LYS A 128 -22.55 -2.81 -13.02
CA LYS A 128 -23.36 -2.36 -14.16
C LYS A 128 -23.40 -3.42 -15.27
N GLN A 129 -22.26 -4.05 -15.53
CA GLN A 129 -22.09 -5.05 -16.60
C GLN A 129 -22.85 -6.36 -16.31
N HIS A 130 -22.92 -6.75 -15.03
CA HIS A 130 -23.45 -8.07 -14.62
C HIS A 130 -24.88 -8.04 -14.06
N ARG A 131 -25.47 -6.85 -13.86
CA ARG A 131 -26.77 -6.70 -13.19
C ARG A 131 -27.92 -7.47 -13.83
N ASP A 132 -27.86 -7.68 -15.16
CA ASP A 132 -28.95 -8.30 -15.92
C ASP A 132 -28.79 -9.82 -16.04
N TYR A 133 -27.64 -10.36 -15.58
CA TYR A 133 -27.30 -11.80 -15.73
C TYR A 133 -27.06 -12.51 -14.40
N TYR A 134 -26.79 -11.78 -13.32
CA TYR A 134 -26.43 -12.35 -12.03
C TYR A 134 -27.23 -11.73 -10.90
N THR A 135 -27.44 -12.51 -9.83
CA THR A 135 -28.07 -12.01 -8.60
C THR A 135 -27.15 -11.00 -7.89
N PRO A 136 -27.70 -10.11 -7.06
CA PRO A 136 -26.89 -9.17 -6.28
C PRO A 136 -25.82 -9.85 -5.42
N GLN A 137 -26.07 -11.07 -4.95
CA GLN A 137 -25.10 -11.84 -4.15
C GLN A 137 -23.94 -12.37 -4.99
N GLU A 138 -24.21 -12.84 -6.21
CA GLU A 138 -23.18 -13.28 -7.15
C GLU A 138 -22.33 -12.11 -7.62
N ILE A 139 -22.96 -10.97 -7.93
CA ILE A 139 -22.26 -9.74 -8.28
C ILE A 139 -21.33 -9.28 -7.15
N ALA A 140 -21.78 -9.37 -5.90
CA ALA A 140 -20.92 -9.04 -4.75
C ALA A 140 -19.68 -9.93 -4.68
N LYS A 141 -19.83 -11.26 -4.95
CA LYS A 141 -18.69 -12.19 -4.99
C LYS A 141 -17.74 -11.91 -6.17
N ILE A 142 -18.28 -11.60 -7.36
CA ILE A 142 -17.50 -11.21 -8.54
C ILE A 142 -16.69 -9.94 -8.20
N CYS A 143 -17.32 -8.94 -7.59
CA CYS A 143 -16.64 -7.71 -7.16
C CYS A 143 -15.56 -7.96 -6.10
N ASP A 144 -15.82 -8.83 -5.12
CA ASP A 144 -14.81 -9.17 -4.10
C ASP A 144 -13.65 -9.97 -4.72
N SER A 145 -13.92 -10.89 -5.66
CA SER A 145 -12.90 -11.65 -6.39
C SER A 145 -11.97 -10.72 -7.18
N TYR A 146 -12.52 -9.69 -7.85
CA TYR A 146 -11.72 -8.64 -8.48
C TYR A 146 -10.81 -7.93 -7.47
N GLY A 147 -11.35 -7.53 -6.33
CA GLY A 147 -10.57 -6.84 -5.29
C GLY A 147 -9.41 -7.68 -4.73
N TYR A 148 -9.63 -8.97 -4.51
CA TYR A 148 -8.57 -9.90 -4.11
C TYR A 148 -7.53 -10.11 -5.21
N GLY A 149 -7.98 -10.22 -6.48
CA GLY A 149 -7.09 -10.26 -7.63
C GLY A 149 -6.21 -9.01 -7.69
N PHE A 150 -6.79 -7.83 -7.54
CA PHE A 150 -6.06 -6.57 -7.53
C PHE A 150 -5.00 -6.51 -6.41
N ALA A 151 -5.36 -6.91 -5.19
CA ALA A 151 -4.40 -6.98 -4.09
C ALA A 151 -3.23 -7.92 -4.41
N ARG A 152 -3.51 -9.09 -5.01
CA ARG A 152 -2.48 -10.03 -5.49
C ARG A 152 -1.58 -9.40 -6.56
N GLY A 153 -2.17 -8.73 -7.56
CA GLY A 153 -1.42 -8.06 -8.62
C GLY A 153 -0.50 -6.96 -8.09
N VAL A 154 -0.97 -6.17 -7.13
CA VAL A 154 -0.14 -5.16 -6.43
C VAL A 154 1.01 -5.83 -5.67
N TYR A 155 0.76 -6.94 -4.98
CA TYR A 155 1.81 -7.71 -4.31
C TYR A 155 2.89 -8.18 -5.32
N GLU A 156 2.47 -8.76 -6.44
CA GLU A 156 3.38 -9.24 -7.48
C GLU A 156 4.19 -8.08 -8.11
N ALA A 157 3.55 -6.91 -8.33
CA ALA A 157 4.23 -5.72 -8.83
C ALA A 157 5.32 -5.21 -7.86
N PHE A 158 4.99 -5.11 -6.57
CA PHE A 158 5.96 -4.69 -5.56
C PHE A 158 7.06 -5.71 -5.34
N THR A 159 6.75 -7.01 -5.35
CA THR A 159 7.76 -8.08 -5.23
C THR A 159 8.76 -7.99 -6.38
N ARG A 160 8.27 -7.90 -7.62
CA ARG A 160 9.14 -7.74 -8.80
C ARG A 160 9.99 -6.48 -8.71
N GLN A 161 9.40 -5.34 -8.31
CA GLN A 161 10.13 -4.09 -8.15
C GLN A 161 11.23 -4.19 -7.08
N ASN A 162 10.98 -4.92 -6.00
CA ASN A 162 11.96 -5.15 -4.94
C ASN A 162 13.07 -6.13 -5.36
N GLU A 163 12.76 -7.14 -6.20
CA GLU A 163 13.72 -8.07 -6.76
C GLU A 163 14.66 -7.40 -7.80
N GLU A 164 14.08 -6.59 -8.68
CA GLU A 164 14.81 -5.80 -9.68
C GLU A 164 15.73 -4.75 -9.03
N ASN A 165 15.33 -4.26 -7.86
CA ASN A 165 16.06 -3.25 -7.10
C ASN A 165 16.33 -3.75 -5.67
N GLN A 166 17.25 -4.71 -5.52
CA GLN A 166 17.61 -5.30 -4.21
C GLN A 166 17.94 -4.25 -3.14
N GLU A 167 18.41 -3.07 -3.56
CA GLU A 167 18.68 -1.93 -2.71
C GLU A 167 17.41 -1.38 -2.03
N TYR A 168 16.22 -1.47 -2.67
CA TYR A 168 14.95 -1.03 -2.10
C TYR A 168 14.48 -1.95 -0.95
N GLY A 169 14.68 -3.25 -1.07
CA GLY A 169 14.29 -4.21 -0.05
C GLY A 169 15.02 -4.03 1.29
N LEU A 170 16.20 -3.37 1.27
CA LEU A 170 16.95 -3.03 2.48
C LEU A 170 16.46 -1.74 3.14
N VAL A 171 15.92 -0.80 2.35
CA VAL A 171 15.48 0.53 2.81
C VAL A 171 14.01 0.54 3.25
N LEU A 172 13.16 -0.28 2.62
CA LEU A 172 11.72 -0.36 2.87
C LEU A 172 11.34 -1.30 4.03
N LYS A 173 12.21 -1.47 5.04
CA LYS A 173 11.87 -2.26 6.23
C LYS A 173 11.03 -1.45 7.19
N VAL A 174 9.91 -2.04 7.62
CA VAL A 174 9.10 -1.50 8.72
C VAL A 174 10.00 -1.27 9.95
N PRO A 175 10.05 -0.06 10.53
CA PRO A 175 10.87 0.25 11.69
C PRO A 175 10.56 -0.64 12.88
N LYS A 176 11.55 -0.80 13.76
CA LYS A 176 11.37 -1.59 14.99
C LYS A 176 10.28 -0.97 15.86
N GLU A 177 10.29 0.33 16.03
CA GLU A 177 9.32 1.08 16.84
C GLU A 177 7.87 0.85 16.36
N VAL A 178 7.67 0.74 15.04
CA VAL A 178 6.37 0.44 14.43
C VAL A 178 5.96 -1.01 14.70
N LYS A 179 6.91 -1.94 14.62
CA LYS A 179 6.65 -3.36 14.92
C LYS A 179 6.32 -3.58 16.40
N ASP A 180 7.08 -2.95 17.29
CA ASP A 180 6.86 -3.02 18.75
C ASP A 180 5.45 -2.47 19.10
N GLU A 181 4.98 -1.42 18.41
CA GLU A 181 3.64 -0.89 18.62
C GLU A 181 2.54 -1.82 18.05
N LEU A 182 2.81 -2.51 16.94
CA LEU A 182 1.89 -3.53 16.41
C LEU A 182 1.75 -4.73 17.37
N GLU A 183 2.84 -5.18 17.97
CA GLU A 183 2.84 -6.29 18.93
C GLU A 183 1.98 -5.99 20.16
N LYS A 184 1.98 -4.75 20.65
CA LYS A 184 1.12 -4.32 21.77
C LYS A 184 -0.38 -4.46 21.49
N ILE A 185 -0.79 -4.47 20.21
CA ILE A 185 -2.20 -4.63 19.82
C ILE A 185 -2.66 -6.09 19.95
N GLY A 186 -1.73 -7.06 20.00
CA GLY A 186 -2.08 -8.47 20.13
C GLY A 186 -2.86 -9.03 18.93
N LEU A 187 -2.64 -8.53 17.74
CA LEU A 187 -3.32 -9.02 16.54
C LEU A 187 -2.86 -10.43 16.19
N PRO A 188 -3.78 -11.31 15.77
CA PRO A 188 -3.41 -12.63 15.28
C PRO A 188 -2.45 -12.50 14.11
N LYS A 189 -1.32 -13.23 14.18
CA LYS A 189 -0.29 -13.26 13.13
C LYS A 189 -0.74 -13.97 11.84
N GLU A 190 -1.84 -14.69 11.89
CA GLU A 190 -2.32 -15.46 10.75
C GLU A 190 -3.42 -14.75 9.96
N PHE A 191 -3.18 -14.64 8.65
CA PHE A 191 -4.19 -14.23 7.70
C PHE A 191 -5.18 -15.35 7.44
N LYS A 192 -6.46 -15.03 7.41
CA LYS A 192 -7.44 -15.96 6.85
C LYS A 192 -7.10 -16.18 5.39
N LYS A 193 -7.14 -17.45 4.96
CA LYS A 193 -6.95 -17.82 3.56
C LYS A 193 -7.85 -16.97 2.68
N THR A 194 -7.29 -16.39 1.63
CA THR A 194 -8.03 -15.65 0.60
C THR A 194 -9.13 -16.57 0.03
N PRO A 195 -10.37 -16.09 -0.04
CA PRO A 195 -11.44 -16.86 -0.66
C PRO A 195 -11.06 -17.22 -2.10
N GLN A 196 -11.23 -18.49 -2.47
CA GLN A 196 -10.99 -18.94 -3.83
C GLN A 196 -12.21 -18.66 -4.70
N PRO A 197 -12.04 -18.15 -5.94
CA PRO A 197 -13.12 -18.03 -6.90
C PRO A 197 -13.76 -19.38 -7.17
N LYS A 198 -15.09 -19.43 -7.27
CA LYS A 198 -15.87 -20.67 -7.46
C LYS A 198 -16.60 -20.74 -8.79
N THR A 199 -16.86 -19.60 -9.42
CA THR A 199 -17.58 -19.50 -10.69
C THR A 199 -16.69 -18.87 -11.76
N VAL A 200 -17.06 -19.05 -13.03
CA VAL A 200 -16.35 -18.46 -14.18
C VAL A 200 -16.28 -16.94 -14.05
N GLY A 201 -17.39 -16.30 -13.67
CA GLY A 201 -17.42 -14.84 -13.49
C GLY A 201 -16.52 -14.35 -12.34
N GLU A 202 -16.41 -15.12 -11.24
CA GLU A 202 -15.46 -14.82 -10.16
C GLU A 202 -14.00 -14.99 -10.60
N LEU A 203 -13.72 -16.06 -11.40
CA LEU A 203 -12.37 -16.31 -11.95
C LEU A 203 -11.94 -15.18 -12.90
N ASP A 204 -12.80 -14.83 -13.86
CA ASP A 204 -12.52 -13.74 -14.82
C ASP A 204 -12.26 -12.41 -14.11
N ALA A 205 -13.12 -12.06 -13.16
CA ALA A 205 -12.94 -10.87 -12.35
C ALA A 205 -11.62 -10.88 -11.53
N ALA A 206 -11.27 -12.04 -10.96
CA ALA A 206 -10.01 -12.18 -10.23
C ALA A 206 -8.79 -11.98 -11.15
N TRP A 207 -8.79 -12.57 -12.35
CA TRP A 207 -7.71 -12.39 -13.32
C TRP A 207 -7.57 -10.93 -13.78
N ARG A 208 -8.69 -10.27 -14.12
CA ARG A 208 -8.69 -8.83 -14.43
C ARG A 208 -8.11 -8.01 -13.26
N GLY A 209 -8.51 -8.36 -12.04
CA GLY A 209 -7.96 -7.72 -10.86
C GLY A 209 -6.43 -7.85 -10.77
N VAL A 210 -5.89 -9.06 -11.01
CA VAL A 210 -4.44 -9.30 -11.01
C VAL A 210 -3.73 -8.45 -12.06
N GLU A 211 -4.26 -8.40 -13.30
CA GLU A 211 -3.68 -7.60 -14.37
C GLU A 211 -3.65 -6.10 -14.04
N ASP A 212 -4.77 -5.58 -13.52
CA ASP A 212 -4.88 -4.17 -13.14
C ASP A 212 -3.99 -3.85 -11.93
N GLY A 213 -3.89 -4.77 -10.96
CA GLY A 213 -2.99 -4.65 -9.83
C GLY A 213 -1.51 -4.64 -10.22
N ARG A 214 -1.10 -5.44 -11.21
CA ARG A 214 0.27 -5.43 -11.76
C ARG A 214 0.63 -4.11 -12.43
N LYS A 215 -0.37 -3.40 -12.95
CA LYS A 215 -0.22 -2.08 -13.60
C LYS A 215 -0.38 -0.92 -12.62
N PHE A 216 -0.67 -1.22 -11.34
CA PHE A 216 -0.87 -0.19 -10.33
C PHE A 216 0.40 0.63 -10.14
N ASP A 217 0.33 1.90 -10.50
CA ASP A 217 1.42 2.87 -10.35
C ASP A 217 1.02 3.97 -9.34
N PRO A 218 1.56 3.93 -8.13
CA PRO A 218 1.30 4.95 -7.13
C PRO A 218 1.98 6.30 -7.41
N SER A 219 3.00 6.34 -8.30
CA SER A 219 3.79 7.55 -8.57
C SER A 219 2.95 8.67 -9.18
N ASN A 220 1.93 8.32 -9.98
CA ASN A 220 1.03 9.30 -10.59
C ASN A 220 0.27 10.13 -9.54
N LYS A 221 -0.07 9.56 -8.39
CA LYS A 221 -0.77 10.30 -7.30
C LYS A 221 0.17 11.12 -6.42
N LEU A 222 1.42 10.80 -6.41
CA LEU A 222 2.42 11.61 -5.70
C LEU A 222 2.80 12.88 -6.48
N LYS A 223 2.58 12.89 -7.82
CA LYS A 223 2.85 14.02 -8.72
C LYS A 223 1.73 15.06 -8.75
N GLU A 224 0.46 14.71 -8.54
CA GLU A 224 -0.70 15.63 -8.64
C GLU A 224 -0.63 16.83 -7.67
N LYS A 225 0.10 16.77 -6.57
CA LYS A 225 0.27 17.91 -5.63
C LYS A 225 1.18 19.03 -6.12
N LYS A 226 1.85 18.91 -7.27
CA LYS A 226 2.75 19.97 -7.79
C LYS A 226 2.06 20.98 -8.68
N GLN A 227 0.76 20.79 -9.01
CA GLN A 227 0.01 21.71 -9.89
C GLN A 227 -1.01 22.59 -9.17
N GLU A 228 -1.21 22.40 -7.85
CA GLU A 228 -2.16 23.19 -7.03
C GLU A 228 -1.50 24.05 -5.94
N ALA A 229 -0.19 24.33 -6.07
CA ALA A 229 0.52 25.21 -5.14
C ALA A 229 1.14 26.41 -5.87
#